data_1150213b2d44b31b06b52c53ea9c366d
#
_entry.id   1150213b2d44b31b06b52c53ea9c366d
#
_cell.length_a   1.000
_cell.length_b   1.000
_cell.length_c   1.000
_cell.angle_alpha   90.00
_cell.angle_beta   90.00
_cell.angle_gamma   90.00
#
_symmetry.space_group_name_H-M   'P 1'
#
loop_
_entity.id
_entity.type
_entity.pdbx_description
1 polymer ?
#
loop_
_entity_poly.entity_id
_entity_poly.type
_entity_poly.pdbx_seq_one_letter_code
_entity_poly.pdbx_strand_id
1 'polypeptide(L)'
;NGVRNMFGYTGTYKGKEVSVMGSGMGMPSIGIYSYELYSQYGVEQIIRIGSAGAYAPQCNLFDLVIAQGACTNSNWASQYNIPGGTYSAIADFELASKAYQVAKEKGYPVHVGNILSSDIFYNDQPEVWKKWAQLGCLAVEMESYALYCNAAYLGKKALCILTVSDSFITHQETTAEERQNSFTHMMEVALELI
;
A
#
# COMPACT_ATOMS: atom_id res chain seq x y z
N ASN A 1 19.38 -11.72 -3.49
CA ASN A 1 20.25 -10.72 -4.12
C ASN A 1 20.39 -9.53 -3.18
N GLY A 2 21.64 -9.18 -2.77
CA GLY A 2 21.91 -8.12 -1.78
C GLY A 2 22.17 -6.73 -2.41
N VAL A 3 21.82 -6.54 -3.68
CA VAL A 3 22.00 -5.25 -4.35
C VAL A 3 21.08 -4.20 -3.69
N ARG A 4 21.68 -3.09 -3.22
CA ARG A 4 20.99 -2.00 -2.51
C ARG A 4 20.22 -2.45 -1.26
N ASN A 5 20.58 -3.60 -0.67
CA ASN A 5 19.85 -4.21 0.46
C ASN A 5 18.36 -4.52 0.18
N MET A 6 17.95 -4.59 -1.08
CA MET A 6 16.62 -5.07 -1.47
C MET A 6 16.62 -6.59 -1.52
N PHE A 7 16.44 -7.21 -0.37
CA PHE A 7 16.37 -8.66 -0.27
C PHE A 7 15.08 -9.18 -0.87
N GLY A 8 15.19 -10.27 -1.64
CA GLY A 8 14.07 -11.00 -2.20
C GLY A 8 14.18 -12.48 -1.85
N TYR A 9 13.06 -13.09 -1.52
CA TYR A 9 12.94 -14.50 -1.18
C TYR A 9 11.83 -15.12 -2.01
N THR A 10 12.09 -16.29 -2.57
CA THR A 10 11.06 -17.10 -3.25
C THR A 10 10.86 -18.39 -2.48
N GLY A 11 9.62 -18.79 -2.31
CA GLY A 11 9.24 -20.00 -1.59
C GLY A 11 7.84 -20.45 -1.98
N THR A 12 7.25 -21.30 -1.17
CA THR A 12 5.90 -21.78 -1.40
C THR A 12 5.01 -21.53 -0.18
N TYR A 13 3.77 -21.14 -0.44
CA TYR A 13 2.72 -21.04 0.57
C TYR A 13 1.53 -21.89 0.13
N LYS A 14 1.14 -22.88 0.93
CA LYS A 14 0.05 -23.84 0.61
C LYS A 14 0.20 -24.48 -0.79
N GLY A 15 1.45 -24.77 -1.18
CA GLY A 15 1.77 -25.41 -2.46
C GLY A 15 1.83 -24.47 -3.67
N LYS A 16 1.63 -23.18 -3.50
CA LYS A 16 1.76 -22.15 -4.55
C LYS A 16 3.05 -21.36 -4.35
N GLU A 17 3.71 -21.04 -5.45
CA GLU A 17 4.93 -20.23 -5.43
C GLU A 17 4.62 -18.78 -5.09
N VAL A 18 5.44 -18.18 -4.25
CA VAL A 18 5.36 -16.78 -3.85
C VAL A 18 6.75 -16.20 -3.69
N SER A 19 6.91 -14.95 -4.13
CA SER A 19 8.12 -14.16 -3.88
C SER A 19 7.77 -12.96 -3.00
N VAL A 20 8.65 -12.67 -2.05
CA VAL A 20 8.57 -11.48 -1.18
C VAL A 20 9.84 -10.67 -1.36
N MET A 21 9.70 -9.37 -1.54
CA MET A 21 10.83 -8.48 -1.81
C MET A 21 10.62 -7.13 -1.14
N GLY A 22 11.70 -6.51 -0.65
CA GLY A 22 11.68 -5.12 -0.23
C GLY A 22 11.46 -4.19 -1.43
N SER A 23 10.64 -3.16 -1.27
CA SER A 23 10.36 -2.17 -2.33
C SER A 23 11.03 -0.81 -2.11
N GLY A 24 11.72 -0.63 -0.99
CA GLY A 24 12.24 0.68 -0.57
C GLY A 24 11.14 1.64 -0.13
N MET A 25 11.43 2.91 -0.04
CA MET A 25 10.48 3.96 0.34
C MET A 25 10.20 4.89 -0.84
N GLY A 26 8.95 5.30 -0.94
CA GLY A 26 8.47 6.31 -1.87
C GLY A 26 8.16 5.79 -3.27
N MET A 27 7.34 6.56 -3.97
CA MET A 27 6.88 6.23 -5.32
C MET A 27 8.00 5.98 -6.32
N PRO A 28 9.12 6.74 -6.34
CA PRO A 28 10.21 6.44 -7.25
C PRO A 28 10.82 5.07 -7.06
N SER A 29 10.94 4.60 -5.81
CA SER A 29 11.50 3.28 -5.52
C SER A 29 10.58 2.15 -5.97
N ILE A 30 9.34 2.10 -5.47
CA ILE A 30 8.40 1.06 -5.88
C ILE A 30 8.08 1.14 -7.37
N GLY A 31 8.12 2.34 -7.94
CA GLY A 31 7.89 2.55 -9.37
C GLY A 31 8.89 1.78 -10.24
N ILE A 32 10.18 1.80 -9.88
CA ILE A 32 11.20 1.03 -10.58
C ILE A 32 10.92 -0.48 -10.43
N TYR A 33 10.81 -0.96 -9.20
CA TYR A 33 10.70 -2.40 -8.94
C TYR A 33 9.40 -2.99 -9.50
N SER A 34 8.26 -2.34 -9.32
CA SER A 34 6.99 -2.85 -9.85
C SER A 34 6.96 -2.86 -11.38
N TYR A 35 7.51 -1.82 -12.01
CA TYR A 35 7.60 -1.79 -13.47
C TYR A 35 8.45 -2.93 -14.02
N GLU A 36 9.63 -3.16 -13.48
CA GLU A 36 10.51 -4.23 -13.91
C GLU A 36 9.91 -5.62 -13.64
N LEU A 37 9.33 -5.83 -12.46
CA LEU A 37 8.67 -7.08 -12.11
C LEU A 37 7.55 -7.43 -13.09
N TYR A 38 6.69 -6.47 -13.43
CA TYR A 38 5.62 -6.68 -14.37
C TYR A 38 6.10 -6.86 -15.82
N SER A 39 7.04 -6.03 -16.27
CA SER A 39 7.43 -5.98 -17.70
C SER A 39 8.51 -6.98 -18.08
N GLN A 40 9.40 -7.36 -17.16
CA GLN A 40 10.58 -8.17 -17.47
C GLN A 40 10.57 -9.55 -16.81
N TYR A 41 9.88 -9.70 -15.68
CA TYR A 41 9.87 -10.95 -14.90
C TYR A 41 8.54 -11.70 -14.95
N GLY A 42 7.59 -11.23 -15.73
CA GLY A 42 6.31 -11.92 -15.95
C GLY A 42 5.39 -11.96 -14.73
N VAL A 43 5.60 -11.06 -13.75
CA VAL A 43 4.73 -10.97 -12.58
C VAL A 43 3.35 -10.45 -13.01
N GLU A 44 2.30 -11.13 -12.61
CA GLU A 44 0.92 -10.76 -12.95
C GLU A 44 0.22 -9.94 -11.87
N GLN A 45 0.60 -10.13 -10.61
CA GLN A 45 0.03 -9.42 -9.49
C GLN A 45 1.07 -9.06 -8.44
N ILE A 46 0.97 -7.85 -7.87
CA ILE A 46 1.78 -7.40 -6.76
C ILE A 46 0.86 -6.96 -5.62
N ILE A 47 1.09 -7.54 -4.44
CA ILE A 47 0.43 -7.12 -3.20
C ILE A 47 1.47 -6.42 -2.35
N ARG A 48 1.31 -5.11 -2.19
CA ARG A 48 2.11 -4.34 -1.26
C ARG A 48 1.56 -4.52 0.16
N ILE A 49 2.45 -4.85 1.08
CA ILE A 49 2.18 -4.80 2.51
C ILE A 49 3.07 -3.73 3.14
N GLY A 50 2.53 -2.92 4.03
CA GLY A 50 3.27 -1.81 4.62
C GLY A 50 2.60 -1.18 5.81
N SER A 51 3.22 -0.13 6.36
CA SER A 51 2.66 0.68 7.44
C SER A 51 1.99 1.95 6.89
N ALA A 52 1.08 2.53 7.68
CA ALA A 52 0.42 3.79 7.36
C ALA A 52 0.05 4.59 8.62
N GLY A 53 0.08 5.91 8.51
CA GLY A 53 -0.44 6.82 9.53
C GLY A 53 -1.93 7.07 9.35
N ALA A 54 -2.74 6.85 10.38
CA ALA A 54 -4.19 6.99 10.31
C ALA A 54 -4.63 8.46 10.30
N TYR A 55 -5.55 8.77 9.37
CA TYR A 55 -6.26 10.05 9.27
C TYR A 55 -7.71 9.94 9.74
N ALA A 56 -8.26 8.74 9.80
CA ALA A 56 -9.65 8.49 10.15
C ALA A 56 -9.77 7.99 11.60
N PRO A 57 -10.75 8.50 12.39
CA PRO A 57 -10.85 8.18 13.81
C PRO A 57 -11.21 6.72 14.11
N GLN A 58 -11.77 6.02 13.15
CA GLN A 58 -12.10 4.60 13.27
C GLN A 58 -10.90 3.67 13.05
N CYS A 59 -9.78 4.17 12.49
CA CYS A 59 -8.59 3.38 12.24
C CYS A 59 -7.67 3.44 13.46
N ASN A 60 -7.65 2.37 14.24
CA ASN A 60 -6.80 2.27 15.43
C ASN A 60 -5.44 1.66 15.08
N LEU A 61 -4.46 1.79 16.00
CA LEU A 61 -3.18 1.12 15.84
C LEU A 61 -3.40 -0.39 15.63
N PHE A 62 -2.61 -0.99 14.75
CA PHE A 62 -2.65 -2.38 14.31
C PHE A 62 -3.86 -2.78 13.44
N ASP A 63 -4.85 -1.93 13.24
CA ASP A 63 -5.93 -2.19 12.29
C ASP A 63 -5.37 -2.31 10.86
N LEU A 64 -6.05 -3.11 10.04
CA LEU A 64 -5.75 -3.21 8.62
C LEU A 64 -6.50 -2.16 7.81
N VAL A 65 -5.82 -1.57 6.85
CA VAL A 65 -6.41 -0.72 5.83
C VAL A 65 -6.15 -1.32 4.44
N ILE A 66 -7.22 -1.67 3.75
CA ILE A 66 -7.17 -2.07 2.33
C ILE A 66 -7.37 -0.81 1.50
N ALA A 67 -6.34 -0.42 0.78
CA ALA A 67 -6.36 0.76 -0.07
C ALA A 67 -7.15 0.50 -1.35
N GLN A 68 -8.44 0.77 -1.32
CA GLN A 68 -9.32 0.66 -2.51
C GLN A 68 -8.88 1.63 -3.61
N GLY A 69 -8.46 2.83 -3.22
CA GLY A 69 -7.91 3.83 -4.11
C GLY A 69 -6.81 4.62 -3.41
N ALA A 70 -5.88 5.14 -4.18
CA ALA A 70 -4.82 6.01 -3.71
C ALA A 70 -4.98 7.41 -4.31
N CYS A 71 -5.27 8.39 -3.45
CA CYS A 71 -5.07 9.80 -3.76
C CYS A 71 -3.58 10.14 -3.70
N THR A 72 -3.17 11.26 -4.26
CA THR A 72 -1.77 11.68 -4.19
C THR A 72 -1.61 13.21 -4.25
N ASN A 73 -0.53 13.68 -3.66
CA ASN A 73 0.02 15.02 -3.84
C ASN A 73 1.27 15.03 -4.75
N SER A 74 1.57 13.90 -5.37
CA SER A 74 2.70 13.71 -6.28
C SER A 74 2.35 14.05 -7.72
N ASN A 75 3.38 14.39 -8.50
CA ASN A 75 3.28 14.50 -9.95
C ASN A 75 3.52 13.17 -10.69
N TRP A 76 3.48 12.03 -10.02
CA TRP A 76 3.79 10.73 -10.62
C TRP A 76 3.08 10.47 -11.95
N ALA A 77 1.76 10.75 -12.02
CA ALA A 77 0.97 10.50 -13.21
C ALA A 77 1.24 11.46 -14.38
N SER A 78 2.00 12.53 -14.16
CA SER A 78 2.34 13.49 -15.25
C SER A 78 3.12 12.84 -16.39
N GLN A 79 3.85 11.75 -16.14
CA GLN A 79 4.57 10.98 -17.14
C GLN A 79 3.65 10.37 -18.22
N TYR A 80 2.39 10.13 -17.91
CA TYR A 80 1.42 9.56 -18.85
C TYR A 80 0.83 10.60 -19.80
N ASN A 81 1.12 11.88 -19.58
CA ASN A 81 0.72 13.01 -20.44
C ASN A 81 -0.77 12.98 -20.81
N ILE A 82 -1.65 12.83 -19.81
CA ILE A 82 -3.11 12.81 -19.99
C ILE A 82 -3.59 14.28 -20.12
N PRO A 83 -4.02 14.74 -21.30
CA PRO A 83 -4.38 16.15 -21.49
C PRO A 83 -5.62 16.52 -20.67
N GLY A 84 -5.47 17.46 -19.72
CA GLY A 84 -6.57 17.96 -18.88
C GLY A 84 -7.20 16.93 -17.94
N GLY A 85 -6.56 15.76 -17.80
CA GLY A 85 -7.06 14.66 -16.98
C GLY A 85 -6.32 14.46 -15.68
N THR A 86 -7.00 13.77 -14.75
CA THR A 86 -6.41 13.25 -13.52
C THR A 86 -6.68 11.75 -13.46
N TYR A 87 -5.66 10.94 -13.18
CA TYR A 87 -5.81 9.50 -13.09
C TYR A 87 -6.25 9.08 -11.69
N SER A 88 -7.29 8.25 -11.61
CA SER A 88 -7.75 7.61 -10.36
C SER A 88 -7.01 6.27 -10.18
N ALA A 89 -6.00 6.24 -9.31
CA ALA A 89 -5.27 5.03 -8.99
C ALA A 89 -6.12 4.13 -8.07
N ILE A 90 -6.57 2.98 -8.59
CA ILE A 90 -7.43 2.04 -7.87
C ILE A 90 -6.79 0.65 -7.82
N ALA A 91 -7.10 -0.08 -6.76
CA ALA A 91 -6.72 -1.48 -6.60
C ALA A 91 -7.49 -2.39 -7.56
N ASP A 92 -6.95 -3.58 -7.82
CA ASP A 92 -7.72 -4.66 -8.42
C ASP A 92 -8.87 -5.07 -7.48
N PHE A 93 -10.10 -5.06 -8.00
CA PHE A 93 -11.31 -5.29 -7.20
C PHE A 93 -11.38 -6.72 -6.66
N GLU A 94 -10.97 -7.71 -7.44
CA GLU A 94 -11.00 -9.11 -6.98
C GLU A 94 -10.04 -9.33 -5.81
N LEU A 95 -8.81 -8.78 -5.91
CA LEU A 95 -7.83 -8.85 -4.83
C LEU A 95 -8.32 -8.10 -3.58
N ALA A 96 -8.86 -6.90 -3.73
CA ALA A 96 -9.36 -6.10 -2.62
C ALA A 96 -10.55 -6.78 -1.91
N SER A 97 -11.51 -7.32 -2.68
CA SER A 97 -12.66 -8.03 -2.14
C SER A 97 -12.25 -9.30 -1.39
N LYS A 98 -11.33 -10.08 -1.96
CA LYS A 98 -10.83 -11.30 -1.31
C LYS A 98 -10.06 -10.95 -0.03
N ALA A 99 -9.22 -9.92 -0.05
CA ALA A 99 -8.49 -9.46 1.14
C ALA A 99 -9.44 -9.06 2.27
N TYR A 100 -10.51 -8.34 1.95
CA TYR A 100 -11.52 -7.96 2.94
C TYR A 100 -12.20 -9.19 3.55
N GLN A 101 -12.62 -10.15 2.72
CA GLN A 101 -13.26 -11.39 3.19
C GLN A 101 -12.32 -12.18 4.11
N VAL A 102 -11.07 -12.38 3.70
CA VAL A 102 -10.06 -13.09 4.51
C VAL A 102 -9.84 -12.40 5.85
N ALA A 103 -9.68 -11.08 5.87
CA ALA A 103 -9.50 -10.32 7.10
C ALA A 103 -10.71 -10.48 8.05
N LYS A 104 -11.93 -10.42 7.50
CA LYS A 104 -13.18 -10.62 8.27
C LYS A 104 -13.30 -12.06 8.83
N GLU A 105 -12.99 -13.07 8.03
CA GLU A 105 -13.01 -14.48 8.46
C GLU A 105 -12.01 -14.77 9.59
N LYS A 106 -10.84 -14.11 9.52
CA LYS A 106 -9.82 -14.20 10.58
C LYS A 106 -10.12 -13.33 11.81
N GLY A 107 -11.18 -12.50 11.77
CA GLY A 107 -11.55 -11.61 12.87
C GLY A 107 -10.65 -10.40 13.02
N TYR A 108 -9.88 -10.03 11.98
CA TYR A 108 -9.00 -8.86 12.03
C TYR A 108 -9.80 -7.57 11.80
N PRO A 109 -9.58 -6.53 12.62
CA PRO A 109 -10.13 -5.20 12.35
C PRO A 109 -9.63 -4.71 10.99
N VAL A 110 -10.56 -4.38 10.08
CA VAL A 110 -10.22 -4.00 8.70
C VAL A 110 -11.11 -2.89 8.19
N HIS A 111 -10.50 -1.91 7.54
CA HIS A 111 -11.14 -0.78 6.89
C HIS A 111 -10.81 -0.80 5.39
N VAL A 112 -11.74 -0.37 4.56
CA VAL A 112 -11.57 -0.29 3.10
C VAL A 112 -11.90 1.13 2.66
N GLY A 113 -11.03 1.77 1.91
CA GLY A 113 -11.27 3.11 1.39
C GLY A 113 -10.07 3.75 0.71
N ASN A 114 -10.20 5.03 0.43
CA ASN A 114 -9.11 5.80 -0.13
C ASN A 114 -8.03 6.08 0.91
N ILE A 115 -6.78 6.10 0.45
CA ILE A 115 -5.63 6.55 1.20
C ILE A 115 -4.94 7.70 0.48
N LEU A 116 -4.04 8.40 1.16
CA LEU A 116 -3.10 9.32 0.54
C LEU A 116 -1.75 8.61 0.32
N SER A 117 -1.24 8.65 -0.90
CA SER A 117 0.14 8.28 -1.22
C SER A 117 0.93 9.57 -1.41
N SER A 118 1.85 9.89 -0.51
CA SER A 118 2.54 11.18 -0.43
C SER A 118 4.03 11.06 -0.75
N ASP A 119 4.59 12.06 -1.45
CA ASP A 119 6.03 12.18 -1.65
C ASP A 119 6.74 12.80 -0.43
N ILE A 120 5.99 13.41 0.50
CA ILE A 120 6.55 14.21 1.58
C ILE A 120 6.18 13.58 2.92
N PHE A 121 7.19 13.16 3.68
CA PHE A 121 7.00 12.66 5.04
C PHE A 121 7.00 13.80 6.07
N TYR A 122 7.98 14.71 5.98
CA TYR A 122 8.08 15.88 6.86
C TYR A 122 7.47 17.10 6.16
N ASN A 123 6.19 17.36 6.44
CA ASN A 123 5.44 18.43 5.80
C ASN A 123 5.57 19.73 6.60
N ASP A 124 5.80 20.86 5.92
CA ASP A 124 5.82 22.19 6.51
C ASP A 124 4.43 22.71 6.92
N GLN A 125 3.37 22.05 6.45
CA GLN A 125 1.98 22.32 6.81
C GLN A 125 1.41 21.16 7.64
N PRO A 126 1.65 21.12 8.96
CA PRO A 126 1.35 19.97 9.80
C PRO A 126 -0.15 19.62 9.87
N GLU A 127 -1.03 20.55 9.50
CA GLU A 127 -2.49 20.36 9.53
C GLU A 127 -3.09 19.96 8.17
N VAL A 128 -2.29 19.83 7.11
CA VAL A 128 -2.79 19.54 5.76
C VAL A 128 -3.52 18.18 5.67
N TRP A 129 -3.15 17.24 6.53
CA TRP A 129 -3.79 15.92 6.60
C TRP A 129 -5.29 16.00 6.88
N LYS A 130 -5.75 17.03 7.62
CA LYS A 130 -7.18 17.24 7.92
C LYS A 130 -8.03 17.44 6.67
N LYS A 131 -7.45 18.03 5.62
CA LYS A 131 -8.14 18.19 4.33
C LYS A 131 -8.33 16.85 3.63
N TRP A 132 -7.32 15.98 3.69
CA TRP A 132 -7.43 14.62 3.16
C TRP A 132 -8.41 13.77 3.95
N ALA A 133 -8.39 13.89 5.28
CA ALA A 133 -9.38 13.25 6.16
C ALA A 133 -10.81 13.70 5.84
N GLN A 134 -11.03 14.99 5.60
CA GLN A 134 -12.36 15.53 5.18
C GLN A 134 -12.84 14.94 3.85
N LEU A 135 -11.92 14.57 2.95
CA LEU A 135 -12.22 13.89 1.69
C LEU A 135 -12.37 12.37 1.85
N GLY A 136 -12.29 11.85 3.07
CA GLY A 136 -12.49 10.45 3.38
C GLY A 136 -11.24 9.57 3.22
N CYS A 137 -10.04 10.14 3.09
CA CYS A 137 -8.81 9.36 3.15
C CYS A 137 -8.63 8.78 4.55
N LEU A 138 -8.47 7.45 4.62
CA LEU A 138 -8.35 6.71 5.87
C LEU A 138 -6.96 6.85 6.50
N ALA A 139 -5.93 6.88 5.67
CA ALA A 139 -4.54 6.86 6.09
C ALA A 139 -3.61 7.44 5.03
N VAL A 140 -2.33 7.60 5.39
CA VAL A 140 -1.25 8.03 4.49
C VAL A 140 -0.12 7.01 4.45
N GLU A 141 0.44 6.80 3.26
CA GLU A 141 1.67 6.06 2.98
C GLU A 141 2.38 6.71 1.77
N MET A 142 3.35 6.08 1.14
CA MET A 142 4.21 6.75 0.17
C MET A 142 4.39 6.01 -1.17
N GLU A 143 3.67 4.92 -1.47
CA GLU A 143 3.98 4.01 -2.58
C GLU A 143 2.81 3.61 -3.46
N SER A 144 1.62 3.47 -2.89
CA SER A 144 0.50 2.78 -3.55
C SER A 144 0.03 3.43 -4.84
N TYR A 145 0.10 4.78 -4.93
CA TYR A 145 -0.31 5.47 -6.15
C TYR A 145 0.54 5.05 -7.35
N ALA A 146 1.87 5.00 -7.19
CA ALA A 146 2.78 4.56 -8.26
C ALA A 146 2.58 3.09 -8.63
N LEU A 147 2.38 2.22 -7.63
CA LEU A 147 2.12 0.80 -7.85
C LEU A 147 0.85 0.59 -8.68
N TYR A 148 -0.25 1.26 -8.32
CA TYR A 148 -1.52 1.14 -9.03
C TYR A 148 -1.43 1.72 -10.45
N CYS A 149 -0.73 2.83 -10.63
CA CYS A 149 -0.46 3.39 -11.95
C CYS A 149 0.30 2.41 -12.85
N ASN A 150 1.38 1.81 -12.35
CA ASN A 150 2.17 0.85 -13.13
C ASN A 150 1.36 -0.41 -13.47
N ALA A 151 0.59 -0.93 -12.52
CA ALA A 151 -0.29 -2.08 -12.75
C ALA A 151 -1.30 -1.78 -13.87
N ALA A 152 -2.00 -0.64 -13.79
CA ALA A 152 -2.97 -0.24 -14.79
C ALA A 152 -2.32 -0.04 -16.17
N TYR A 153 -1.18 0.66 -16.24
CA TYR A 153 -0.46 0.93 -17.48
C TYR A 153 0.00 -0.35 -18.19
N LEU A 154 0.37 -1.38 -17.43
CA LEU A 154 0.88 -2.65 -17.93
C LEU A 154 -0.20 -3.75 -18.01
N GLY A 155 -1.47 -3.45 -17.70
CA GLY A 155 -2.57 -4.43 -17.70
C GLY A 155 -2.40 -5.52 -16.63
N LYS A 156 -1.85 -5.18 -15.47
CA LYS A 156 -1.55 -6.07 -14.35
C LYS A 156 -2.42 -5.77 -13.14
N LYS A 157 -2.34 -6.61 -12.10
CA LYS A 157 -3.11 -6.48 -10.86
C LYS A 157 -2.25 -5.94 -9.72
N ALA A 158 -2.80 -5.06 -8.92
CA ALA A 158 -2.15 -4.54 -7.71
C ALA A 158 -3.14 -4.38 -6.56
N LEU A 159 -2.64 -4.59 -5.35
CA LEU A 159 -3.32 -4.30 -4.09
C LEU A 159 -2.33 -3.76 -3.08
N CYS A 160 -2.79 -2.87 -2.21
CA CYS A 160 -2.06 -2.44 -1.03
C CYS A 160 -2.87 -2.74 0.24
N ILE A 161 -2.24 -3.46 1.17
CA ILE A 161 -2.76 -3.78 2.50
C ILE A 161 -1.81 -3.15 3.52
N LEU A 162 -2.34 -2.31 4.39
CA LEU A 162 -1.56 -1.54 5.34
C LEU A 162 -1.91 -1.94 6.77
N THR A 163 -0.94 -1.88 7.66
CA THR A 163 -1.18 -1.87 9.10
C THR A 163 -1.00 -0.45 9.63
N VAL A 164 -1.97 0.02 10.40
CA VAL A 164 -1.89 1.34 11.04
C VAL A 164 -0.75 1.33 12.07
N SER A 165 0.27 2.15 11.85
CA SER A 165 1.46 2.28 12.70
C SER A 165 1.42 3.47 13.63
N ASP A 166 0.68 4.50 13.26
CA ASP A 166 0.57 5.77 13.99
C ASP A 166 -0.76 6.47 13.66
N SER A 167 -1.16 7.41 14.49
CA SER A 167 -2.40 8.16 14.32
C SER A 167 -2.17 9.66 14.45
N PHE A 168 -2.52 10.39 13.41
CA PHE A 168 -2.51 11.87 13.40
C PHE A 168 -3.56 12.49 14.33
N ILE A 169 -4.54 11.69 14.75
CA ILE A 169 -5.64 12.15 15.62
C ILE A 169 -5.28 11.99 17.09
N THR A 170 -4.80 10.80 17.48
CA THR A 170 -4.49 10.47 18.86
C THR A 170 -3.03 10.73 19.23
N HIS A 171 -2.18 10.99 18.23
CA HIS A 171 -0.72 11.13 18.37
C HIS A 171 -0.05 9.92 19.02
N GLN A 172 -0.66 8.75 18.88
CA GLN A 172 -0.09 7.47 19.29
C GLN A 172 0.69 6.88 18.12
N GLU A 173 1.76 6.18 18.45
CA GLU A 173 2.59 5.48 17.47
C GLU A 173 3.08 4.14 18.02
N THR A 174 3.33 3.21 17.12
CA THR A 174 3.97 1.92 17.43
C THR A 174 5.49 2.11 17.49
N THR A 175 6.14 1.30 18.30
CA THR A 175 7.61 1.24 18.35
C THR A 175 8.19 0.62 17.08
N ALA A 176 9.48 0.83 16.83
CA ALA A 176 10.18 0.18 15.72
C ALA A 176 10.16 -1.36 15.84
N GLU A 177 10.24 -1.89 17.07
CA GLU A 177 10.15 -3.32 17.34
C GLU A 177 8.77 -3.89 17.03
N GLU A 178 7.69 -3.20 17.43
CA GLU A 178 6.33 -3.61 17.09
C GLU A 178 6.09 -3.60 15.58
N ARG A 179 6.59 -2.58 14.87
CA ARG A 179 6.51 -2.55 13.39
C ARG A 179 7.20 -3.74 12.73
N GLN A 180 8.33 -4.18 13.28
CA GLN A 180 9.07 -5.31 12.76
C GLN A 180 8.42 -6.65 13.07
N ASN A 181 7.84 -6.83 14.26
CA ASN A 181 7.48 -8.13 14.78
C ASN A 181 5.95 -8.36 14.88
N SER A 182 5.12 -7.31 14.86
CA SER A 182 3.70 -7.41 15.20
C SER A 182 2.76 -7.17 14.00
N PHE A 183 3.26 -6.81 12.83
CA PHE A 183 2.43 -6.56 11.65
C PHE A 183 2.14 -7.84 10.84
N THR A 184 1.83 -8.94 11.55
CA THR A 184 1.63 -10.26 10.93
C THR A 184 0.28 -10.40 10.24
N HIS A 185 -0.77 -9.70 10.70
CA HIS A 185 -2.12 -9.81 10.14
C HIS A 185 -2.16 -9.45 8.64
N MET A 186 -1.50 -8.35 8.21
CA MET A 186 -1.44 -7.99 6.80
C MET A 186 -0.70 -9.05 5.97
N MET A 187 0.36 -9.65 6.52
CA MET A 187 1.13 -10.70 5.86
C MET A 187 0.29 -11.95 5.65
N GLU A 188 -0.45 -12.37 6.69
CA GLU A 188 -1.35 -13.51 6.62
C GLU A 188 -2.46 -13.30 5.60
N VAL A 189 -3.09 -12.10 5.58
CA VAL A 189 -4.11 -11.77 4.59
C VAL A 189 -3.51 -11.80 3.19
N ALA A 190 -2.34 -11.19 2.96
CA ALA A 190 -1.69 -11.15 1.66
C ALA A 190 -1.35 -12.56 1.14
N LEU A 191 -0.87 -13.45 2.00
CA LEU A 191 -0.55 -14.84 1.64
C LEU A 191 -1.80 -15.66 1.24
N GLU A 192 -2.97 -15.38 1.78
CA GLU A 192 -4.21 -16.06 1.40
C GLU A 192 -4.75 -15.60 0.03
N LEU A 193 -4.18 -14.56 -0.57
CA LEU A 193 -4.58 -14.06 -1.90
C LEU A 193 -3.86 -14.76 -3.07
N ILE A 194 -2.88 -15.58 -2.76
CA ILE A 194 -2.04 -16.28 -3.73
C ILE A 194 -2.80 -17.46 -4.36
#